data_b4966107826abbd19a76f9c895717d3f
#
_entry.id   b4966107826abbd19a76f9c895717d3f
#
_cell.length_a   1.000
_cell.length_b   1.000
_cell.length_c   1.000
_cell.angle_alpha   90.00
_cell.angle_beta   90.00
_cell.angle_gamma   90.00
#
_symmetry.space_group_name_H-M   'P 1'
#
loop_
_entity.id
_entity.type
_entity.pdbx_description
1 polymer ?
#
loop_
_entity_poly.entity_id
_entity_poly.type
_entity_poly.pdbx_seq_one_letter_code
_entity_poly.pdbx_strand_id
1 'polypeptide(L)'
;EQRELLDRLARLAREREADLVLLSGDLLDSRRTYRETAQALARSLGSLPCPVFLAPGNHDFYGPQSLYAALDWPENVHIFTSGSVRRAEVPGLDCVVYGRAFLGPREDRSPLEGFRAERDGRVQLMAVHGEVDGRGEYGPISRENIARIGLDYLALGHIHQTSGLQREGD
;
A
#
# COMPACT_ATOMS: atom_id res chain seq x y z
N GLU A 1 6.65 19.81 -6.21
CA GLU A 1 6.82 18.99 -4.98
C GLU A 1 6.41 17.51 -5.19
N GLN A 2 5.15 17.17 -5.57
CA GLN A 2 4.78 15.76 -5.77
C GLN A 2 5.58 15.07 -6.88
N ARG A 3 5.82 15.72 -8.01
CA ARG A 3 6.65 15.16 -9.10
C ARG A 3 8.09 14.89 -8.64
N GLU A 4 8.69 15.82 -7.92
CA GLU A 4 10.05 15.65 -7.37
C GLU A 4 10.14 14.47 -6.40
N LEU A 5 9.09 14.27 -5.57
CA LEU A 5 9.00 13.12 -4.68
C LEU A 5 8.95 11.80 -5.45
N LEU A 6 8.14 11.73 -6.51
CA LEU A 6 8.01 10.53 -7.34
C LEU A 6 9.29 10.22 -8.11
N ASP A 7 9.94 11.25 -8.67
CA ASP A 7 11.22 11.08 -9.36
C ASP A 7 12.32 10.63 -8.38
N ARG A 8 12.26 11.13 -7.15
CA ARG A 8 13.16 10.72 -6.07
C ARG A 8 12.91 9.27 -5.65
N LEU A 9 11.64 8.86 -5.53
CA LEU A 9 11.26 7.46 -5.25
C LEU A 9 11.77 6.53 -6.35
N ALA A 10 11.53 6.89 -7.61
CA ALA A 10 11.97 6.11 -8.76
C ALA A 10 13.50 5.98 -8.81
N ARG A 11 14.22 7.05 -8.52
CA ARG A 11 15.67 7.05 -8.42
C ARG A 11 16.15 6.14 -7.30
N LEU A 12 15.57 6.28 -6.11
CA LEU A 12 15.93 5.48 -4.94
C LEU A 12 15.71 3.98 -5.19
N ALA A 13 14.58 3.62 -5.80
CA ALA A 13 14.29 2.22 -6.13
C ALA A 13 15.35 1.62 -7.08
N ARG A 14 15.80 2.40 -8.07
CA ARG A 14 16.90 1.97 -8.97
C ARG A 14 18.24 1.89 -8.27
N GLU A 15 18.62 2.93 -7.51
CA GLU A 15 19.89 2.99 -6.80
C GLU A 15 20.04 1.88 -5.74
N ARG A 16 18.92 1.45 -5.17
CA ARG A 16 18.86 0.38 -4.17
C ARG A 16 18.58 -1.00 -4.76
N GLU A 17 18.46 -1.08 -6.08
CA GLU A 17 18.10 -2.33 -6.78
C GLU A 17 16.90 -3.02 -6.13
N ALA A 18 15.86 -2.23 -5.86
CA ALA A 18 14.67 -2.73 -5.17
C ALA A 18 13.97 -3.81 -6.00
N ASP A 19 13.69 -4.95 -5.39
CA ASP A 19 12.98 -6.07 -6.01
C ASP A 19 11.48 -5.80 -6.15
N LEU A 20 10.91 -4.97 -5.26
CA LEU A 20 9.52 -4.50 -5.31
C LEU A 20 9.35 -3.19 -4.52
N VAL A 21 8.21 -2.52 -4.76
CA VAL A 21 7.82 -1.31 -4.02
C VAL A 21 6.44 -1.49 -3.41
N LEU A 22 6.29 -1.17 -2.13
CA LEU A 22 5.02 -1.15 -1.42
C LEU A 22 4.60 0.31 -1.17
N LEU A 23 3.37 0.65 -1.53
CA LEU A 23 2.78 1.98 -1.35
C LEU A 23 1.49 1.86 -0.53
N SER A 24 1.47 2.51 0.64
CA SER A 24 0.42 2.33 1.65
C SER A 24 -0.55 3.52 1.70
N GLY A 25 -1.03 3.96 0.54
CA GLY A 25 -2.11 4.93 0.37
C GLY A 25 -1.73 6.40 0.48
N ASP A 26 -2.75 7.24 0.30
CA ASP A 26 -2.68 8.71 0.36
C ASP A 26 -1.66 9.31 -0.63
N LEU A 27 -1.49 8.69 -1.79
CA LEU A 27 -0.65 9.20 -2.88
C LEU A 27 -1.33 10.32 -3.65
N LEU A 28 -2.65 10.34 -3.62
CA LEU A 28 -3.51 11.29 -4.30
C LEU A 28 -4.50 11.89 -3.29
N ASP A 29 -4.75 13.19 -3.38
CA ASP A 29 -5.91 13.80 -2.73
C ASP A 29 -7.06 13.84 -3.76
N SER A 30 -7.88 12.79 -3.79
CA SER A 30 -8.91 12.59 -4.83
C SER A 30 -9.90 13.73 -4.98
N ARG A 31 -10.07 14.58 -3.96
CA ARG A 31 -10.92 15.77 -4.02
C ARG A 31 -10.26 16.95 -4.73
N ARG A 32 -8.92 16.93 -4.86
CA ARG A 32 -8.11 18.03 -5.40
C ARG A 32 -7.15 17.62 -6.49
N THR A 33 -6.98 16.32 -6.71
CA THR A 33 -6.01 15.82 -7.68
C THR A 33 -6.59 15.86 -9.08
N TYR A 34 -5.91 16.53 -9.96
CA TYR A 34 -6.22 16.53 -11.37
C TYR A 34 -5.82 15.20 -12.02
N ARG A 35 -6.59 14.78 -13.04
CA ARG A 35 -6.30 13.58 -13.84
C ARG A 35 -4.86 13.55 -14.35
N GLU A 36 -4.33 14.68 -14.75
CA GLU A 36 -2.93 14.82 -15.21
C GLU A 36 -1.90 14.44 -14.15
N THR A 37 -2.15 14.78 -12.88
CA THR A 37 -1.28 14.42 -11.76
C THR A 37 -1.29 12.91 -11.53
N ALA A 38 -2.47 12.29 -11.58
CA ALA A 38 -2.59 10.84 -11.45
C ALA A 38 -1.95 10.11 -12.64
N GLN A 39 -2.05 10.64 -13.86
CA GLN A 39 -1.34 10.12 -15.03
C GLN A 39 0.18 10.28 -14.90
N ALA A 40 0.65 11.36 -14.31
CA ALA A 40 2.09 11.54 -14.05
C ALA A 40 2.59 10.52 -13.02
N LEU A 41 1.81 10.26 -11.95
CA LEU A 41 2.07 9.21 -10.98
C LEU A 41 2.15 7.84 -11.67
N ALA A 42 1.15 7.50 -12.47
CA ALA A 42 1.11 6.23 -13.20
C ALA A 42 2.35 6.04 -14.08
N ARG A 43 2.75 7.08 -14.84
CA ARG A 43 3.98 7.03 -15.65
C ARG A 43 5.25 6.85 -14.81
N SER A 44 5.36 7.58 -13.69
CA SER A 44 6.52 7.47 -12.80
C SER A 44 6.63 6.07 -12.20
N LEU A 45 5.53 5.49 -11.72
CA LEU A 45 5.51 4.13 -11.19
C LEU A 45 5.77 3.09 -12.28
N GLY A 46 5.22 3.29 -13.49
CA GLY A 46 5.46 2.43 -14.64
C GLY A 46 6.91 2.44 -15.13
N SER A 47 7.68 3.48 -14.81
CA SER A 47 9.11 3.55 -15.14
C SER A 47 10.02 2.77 -14.19
N LEU A 48 9.46 2.21 -13.12
CA LEU A 48 10.22 1.40 -12.16
C LEU A 48 10.56 0.03 -12.77
N PRO A 49 11.76 -0.50 -12.52
CA PRO A 49 12.20 -1.79 -13.05
C PRO A 49 11.62 -2.99 -12.29
N CYS A 50 10.79 -2.74 -11.28
CA CYS A 50 10.24 -3.74 -10.37
C CYS A 50 8.73 -3.57 -10.21
N PRO A 51 8.01 -4.60 -9.73
CA PRO A 51 6.59 -4.51 -9.44
C PRO A 51 6.31 -3.54 -8.30
N VAL A 52 5.18 -2.84 -8.40
CA VAL A 52 4.67 -1.89 -7.42
C VAL A 52 3.32 -2.37 -6.92
N PHE A 53 3.16 -2.46 -5.61
CA PHE A 53 1.88 -2.82 -4.96
C PHE A 53 1.36 -1.62 -4.19
N LEU A 54 0.13 -1.22 -4.52
CA LEU A 54 -0.48 -0.01 -3.99
C LEU A 54 -1.80 -0.35 -3.29
N ALA A 55 -1.90 0.02 -2.02
CA ALA A 55 -3.11 -0.07 -1.21
C ALA A 55 -3.69 1.34 -1.04
N PRO A 56 -4.83 1.70 -1.66
CA PRO A 56 -5.47 2.99 -1.51
C PRO A 56 -5.78 3.35 -0.05
N GLY A 57 -5.52 4.61 0.33
CA GLY A 57 -5.78 5.15 1.65
C GLY A 57 -7.11 5.89 1.77
N ASN A 58 -7.26 6.67 2.83
CA ASN A 58 -8.52 7.38 3.09
C ASN A 58 -8.69 8.68 2.27
N HIS A 59 -7.62 9.29 1.80
CA HIS A 59 -7.69 10.45 0.90
C HIS A 59 -7.88 10.05 -0.56
N ASP A 60 -7.43 8.87 -0.94
CA ASP A 60 -7.48 8.35 -2.30
C ASP A 60 -8.20 7.00 -2.40
N PHE A 61 -9.22 6.79 -1.57
CA PHE A 61 -9.94 5.52 -1.50
C PHE A 61 -10.44 5.01 -2.86
N TYR A 62 -10.47 3.69 -3.00
CA TYR A 62 -10.93 3.04 -4.22
C TYR A 62 -12.45 3.08 -4.34
N GLY A 63 -12.93 3.42 -5.52
CA GLY A 63 -14.34 3.40 -5.89
C GLY A 63 -14.52 3.59 -7.39
N PRO A 64 -15.74 3.44 -7.91
CA PRO A 64 -15.98 3.52 -9.37
C PRO A 64 -15.58 4.86 -10.01
N GLN A 65 -15.52 5.92 -9.22
CA GLN A 65 -15.14 7.27 -9.67
C GLN A 65 -13.75 7.67 -9.21
N SER A 66 -13.01 6.78 -8.55
CA SER A 66 -11.64 7.07 -8.14
C SER A 66 -10.71 7.16 -9.34
N LEU A 67 -9.62 7.90 -9.19
CA LEU A 67 -8.57 7.98 -10.22
C LEU A 67 -7.91 6.62 -10.45
N TYR A 68 -7.92 5.74 -9.45
CA TYR A 68 -7.45 4.37 -9.57
C TYR A 68 -8.31 3.53 -10.52
N ALA A 69 -9.63 3.75 -10.56
CA ALA A 69 -10.55 3.06 -11.48
C ALA A 69 -10.63 3.74 -12.86
N ALA A 70 -10.35 5.05 -12.92
CA ALA A 70 -10.56 5.87 -14.11
C ALA A 70 -9.36 5.91 -15.07
N LEU A 71 -8.21 5.39 -14.67
CA LEU A 71 -6.97 5.40 -15.45
C LEU A 71 -6.50 3.99 -15.78
N ASP A 72 -5.83 3.87 -16.92
CA ASP A 72 -5.06 2.67 -17.25
C ASP A 72 -3.71 2.74 -16.53
N TRP A 73 -3.48 1.81 -15.63
CA TRP A 73 -2.23 1.71 -14.89
C TRP A 73 -1.24 0.79 -15.60
N PRO A 74 0.06 1.06 -15.49
CA PRO A 74 1.10 0.20 -16.07
C PRO A 74 1.04 -1.23 -15.51
N GLU A 75 1.44 -2.21 -16.32
CA GLU A 75 1.38 -3.65 -15.97
C GLU A 75 2.15 -4.01 -14.69
N ASN A 76 3.24 -3.28 -14.40
CA ASN A 76 4.02 -3.47 -13.19
C ASN A 76 3.37 -2.87 -11.94
N VAL A 77 2.23 -2.17 -12.05
CA VAL A 77 1.53 -1.53 -10.93
C VAL A 77 0.28 -2.32 -10.57
N HIS A 78 0.34 -3.01 -9.44
CA HIS A 78 -0.80 -3.73 -8.88
C HIS A 78 -1.51 -2.87 -7.84
N ILE A 79 -2.78 -2.54 -8.09
CA ILE A 79 -3.61 -1.77 -7.15
C ILE A 79 -4.59 -2.72 -6.48
N PHE A 80 -4.59 -2.74 -5.14
CA PHE A 80 -5.60 -3.45 -4.38
C PHE A 80 -6.92 -2.68 -4.44
N THR A 81 -7.96 -3.34 -4.92
CA THR A 81 -9.28 -2.72 -5.19
C THR A 81 -10.39 -3.21 -4.28
N SER A 82 -10.08 -4.17 -3.40
CA SER A 82 -11.04 -4.79 -2.48
C SER A 82 -10.91 -4.23 -1.07
N GLY A 83 -12.03 -4.02 -0.39
CA GLY A 83 -12.09 -3.72 1.04
C GLY A 83 -11.75 -4.91 1.95
N SER A 84 -11.59 -6.11 1.38
CA SER A 84 -11.04 -7.29 2.07
C SER A 84 -9.60 -7.51 1.65
N VAL A 85 -8.77 -8.06 2.53
CA VAL A 85 -7.38 -8.40 2.20
C VAL A 85 -7.35 -9.36 1.00
N ARG A 86 -6.52 -9.04 0.03
CA ARG A 86 -6.23 -9.86 -1.15
C ARG A 86 -4.76 -10.22 -1.17
N ARG A 87 -4.48 -11.41 -1.68
CA ARG A 87 -3.14 -11.94 -1.88
C ARG A 87 -2.74 -11.78 -3.35
N ALA A 88 -1.55 -11.28 -3.58
CA ALA A 88 -0.95 -11.14 -4.90
C ALA A 88 0.37 -11.93 -4.96
N GLU A 89 0.53 -12.69 -6.03
CA GLU A 89 1.81 -13.34 -6.34
C GLU A 89 2.79 -12.34 -6.93
N VAL A 90 4.07 -12.52 -6.64
CA VAL A 90 5.15 -11.69 -7.21
C VAL A 90 5.99 -12.55 -8.13
N PRO A 91 5.79 -12.47 -9.46
CA PRO A 91 6.52 -13.31 -10.40
C PRO A 91 8.03 -13.13 -10.27
N GLY A 92 8.74 -14.26 -10.16
CA GLY A 92 10.20 -14.28 -10.07
C GLY A 92 10.79 -14.01 -8.69
N LEU A 93 9.96 -13.75 -7.67
CA LEU A 93 10.39 -13.59 -6.29
C LEU A 93 9.71 -14.63 -5.38
N ASP A 94 10.44 -15.09 -4.38
CA ASP A 94 9.91 -16.03 -3.38
C ASP A 94 9.18 -15.26 -2.26
N CYS A 95 8.23 -14.47 -2.66
CA CYS A 95 7.40 -13.68 -1.75
C CYS A 95 5.97 -13.53 -2.26
N VAL A 96 5.08 -13.14 -1.35
CA VAL A 96 3.70 -12.76 -1.64
C VAL A 96 3.40 -11.41 -1.01
N VAL A 97 2.51 -10.64 -1.65
CA VAL A 97 2.07 -9.36 -1.13
C VAL A 97 0.58 -9.40 -0.86
N TYR A 98 0.22 -9.06 0.35
CA TYR A 98 -1.17 -8.83 0.75
C TYR A 98 -1.46 -7.34 0.74
N GLY A 99 -2.71 -7.00 0.52
CA GLY A 99 -3.17 -5.62 0.62
C GLY A 99 -4.69 -5.53 0.54
N ARG A 100 -5.20 -4.37 0.89
CA ARG A 100 -6.61 -4.00 0.72
C ARG A 100 -6.72 -2.52 0.46
N ALA A 101 -7.87 -2.09 -0.08
CA ALA A 101 -8.18 -0.68 -0.28
C ALA A 101 -9.09 -0.15 0.84
N PHE A 102 -8.93 1.12 1.18
CA PHE A 102 -10.05 1.90 1.70
C PHE A 102 -11.09 2.07 0.60
N LEU A 103 -12.37 1.88 0.93
CA LEU A 103 -13.50 2.07 0.01
C LEU A 103 -14.31 3.35 0.32
N GLY A 104 -13.83 4.14 1.27
CA GLY A 104 -14.41 5.39 1.69
C GLY A 104 -13.41 6.21 2.50
N PRO A 105 -13.77 7.45 2.88
CA PRO A 105 -12.87 8.35 3.59
C PRO A 105 -12.65 7.94 5.06
N ARG A 106 -13.39 6.94 5.54
CA ARG A 106 -13.31 6.44 6.92
C ARG A 106 -13.47 4.92 6.94
N GLU A 107 -12.81 4.28 7.88
CA GLU A 107 -12.88 2.84 8.15
C GLU A 107 -12.69 2.62 9.65
N ASP A 108 -13.74 2.24 10.34
CA ASP A 108 -13.75 2.04 11.79
C ASP A 108 -13.28 0.64 12.23
N ARG A 109 -13.13 -0.27 11.25
CA ARG A 109 -12.65 -1.63 11.48
C ARG A 109 -11.16 -1.74 11.18
N SER A 110 -10.53 -2.63 11.93
CA SER A 110 -9.13 -2.94 11.64
C SER A 110 -8.96 -3.54 10.25
N PRO A 111 -8.04 -3.03 9.42
CA PRO A 111 -7.72 -3.65 8.15
C PRO A 111 -7.13 -5.06 8.28
N LEU A 112 -6.71 -5.44 9.48
CA LEU A 112 -6.17 -6.77 9.80
C LEU A 112 -7.18 -7.70 10.46
N GLU A 113 -8.45 -7.26 10.61
CA GLU A 113 -9.49 -8.06 11.25
C GLU A 113 -9.69 -9.41 10.54
N GLY A 114 -9.54 -10.51 11.28
CA GLY A 114 -9.70 -11.86 10.74
C GLY A 114 -8.62 -12.30 9.76
N PHE A 115 -7.60 -11.48 9.51
CA PHE A 115 -6.52 -11.85 8.61
C PHE A 115 -5.43 -12.64 9.33
N ARG A 116 -4.89 -13.62 8.62
CA ARG A 116 -3.65 -14.30 8.94
C ARG A 116 -2.94 -14.71 7.66
N ALA A 117 -1.63 -14.44 7.59
CA ALA A 117 -0.82 -14.83 6.45
C ALA A 117 -0.68 -16.36 6.36
N GLU A 118 -0.63 -16.86 5.16
CA GLU A 118 -0.36 -18.28 4.90
C GLU A 118 1.13 -18.55 5.15
N ARG A 119 1.44 -19.58 5.95
CA ARG A 119 2.83 -20.01 6.16
C ARG A 119 3.21 -21.05 5.12
N ASP A 120 3.51 -20.61 3.92
CA ASP A 120 3.89 -21.45 2.78
C ASP A 120 5.41 -21.47 2.50
N GLY A 121 6.21 -20.90 3.41
CA GLY A 121 7.68 -20.83 3.31
C GLY A 121 8.21 -19.61 2.57
N ARG A 122 7.35 -18.83 1.92
CA ARG A 122 7.71 -17.60 1.22
C ARG A 122 7.68 -16.39 2.16
N VAL A 123 8.36 -15.32 1.76
CA VAL A 123 8.32 -14.04 2.47
C VAL A 123 6.91 -13.43 2.36
N GLN A 124 6.31 -13.11 3.50
CA GLN A 124 4.93 -12.60 3.62
C GLN A 124 4.94 -11.10 3.85
N LEU A 125 4.57 -10.34 2.83
CA LEU A 125 4.58 -8.87 2.85
C LEU A 125 3.15 -8.33 2.82
N MET A 126 2.91 -7.16 3.40
CA MET A 126 1.62 -6.48 3.30
C MET A 126 1.79 -4.98 3.14
N ALA A 127 0.95 -4.38 2.30
CA ALA A 127 0.73 -2.95 2.23
C ALA A 127 -0.72 -2.63 2.63
N VAL A 128 -0.90 -1.81 3.67
CA VAL A 128 -2.21 -1.32 4.10
C VAL A 128 -2.13 0.10 4.59
N HIS A 129 -3.26 0.79 4.53
CA HIS A 129 -3.45 2.08 5.16
C HIS A 129 -4.15 1.87 6.50
N GLY A 130 -3.70 2.57 7.55
CA GLY A 130 -4.28 2.45 8.88
C GLY A 130 -3.40 3.02 9.98
N GLU A 131 -3.98 3.17 11.15
CA GLU A 131 -3.37 3.80 12.31
C GLU A 131 -3.06 2.80 13.42
N VAL A 132 -1.77 2.63 13.76
CA VAL A 132 -1.37 1.80 14.90
C VAL A 132 -1.74 2.49 16.20
N ASP A 133 -2.36 1.73 17.11
CA ASP A 133 -2.88 2.21 18.39
C ASP A 133 -3.92 3.34 18.26
N GLY A 134 -4.47 3.52 17.05
CA GLY A 134 -5.53 4.47 16.76
C GLY A 134 -6.85 4.09 17.46
N ARG A 135 -7.66 5.11 17.72
CA ARG A 135 -8.94 4.95 18.45
C ARG A 135 -10.16 5.13 17.55
N GLY A 136 -9.97 5.11 16.22
CA GLY A 136 -11.07 5.62 15.52
C GLY A 136 -11.30 5.22 14.09
N GLU A 137 -11.33 6.18 13.22
CA GLU A 137 -12.05 6.15 11.95
C GLU A 137 -11.15 5.83 10.75
N TYR A 138 -9.88 5.47 10.99
CA TYR A 138 -8.89 5.33 9.92
C TYR A 138 -8.14 3.99 9.98
N GLY A 139 -8.91 2.89 10.09
CA GLY A 139 -8.36 1.54 10.10
C GLY A 139 -7.48 1.29 11.33
N PRO A 140 -8.05 1.27 12.55
CA PRO A 140 -7.29 1.09 13.78
C PRO A 140 -6.62 -0.29 13.82
N ILE A 141 -5.32 -0.32 14.10
CA ILE A 141 -4.51 -1.54 14.16
C ILE A 141 -3.87 -1.64 15.54
N SER A 142 -4.03 -2.77 16.22
CA SER A 142 -3.32 -3.02 17.47
C SER A 142 -1.98 -3.71 17.19
N ARG A 143 -0.97 -3.40 18.02
CA ARG A 143 0.34 -4.10 17.96
C ARG A 143 0.21 -5.59 18.18
N GLU A 144 -0.72 -6.00 19.05
CA GLU A 144 -1.03 -7.41 19.29
C GLU A 144 -1.52 -8.12 18.02
N ASN A 145 -2.35 -7.43 17.20
CA ASN A 145 -2.76 -7.99 15.92
C ASN A 145 -1.55 -8.15 14.99
N ILE A 146 -0.70 -7.13 14.87
CA ILE A 146 0.51 -7.19 14.04
C ILE A 146 1.36 -8.40 14.42
N ALA A 147 1.62 -8.60 15.71
CA ALA A 147 2.44 -9.72 16.21
C ALA A 147 1.87 -11.12 15.87
N ARG A 148 0.56 -11.23 15.62
CA ARG A 148 -0.14 -12.52 15.44
C ARG A 148 -0.46 -12.89 14.00
N ILE A 149 -0.40 -11.95 13.07
CA ILE A 149 -0.86 -12.19 11.69
C ILE A 149 0.11 -12.98 10.82
N GLY A 150 1.37 -13.17 11.27
CA GLY A 150 2.34 -14.01 10.59
C GLY A 150 2.98 -13.39 9.35
N LEU A 151 3.07 -12.06 9.29
CA LEU A 151 3.81 -11.34 8.25
C LEU A 151 5.30 -11.21 8.61
N ASP A 152 6.15 -11.18 7.58
CA ASP A 152 7.56 -10.82 7.72
C ASP A 152 7.75 -9.29 7.66
N TYR A 153 6.88 -8.59 6.91
CA TYR A 153 6.91 -7.13 6.82
C TYR A 153 5.52 -6.54 6.57
N LEU A 154 5.22 -5.47 7.29
CA LEU A 154 3.99 -4.69 7.15
C LEU A 154 4.34 -3.22 6.85
N ALA A 155 4.01 -2.77 5.64
CA ALA A 155 4.08 -1.37 5.26
C ALA A 155 2.78 -0.65 5.62
N LEU A 156 2.87 0.35 6.48
CA LEU A 156 1.75 1.16 6.96
C LEU A 156 1.81 2.58 6.42
N GLY A 157 0.67 3.12 6.04
CA GLY A 157 0.46 4.53 5.72
C GLY A 157 -0.51 5.17 6.71
N HIS A 158 -0.83 6.43 6.54
CA HIS A 158 -1.71 7.33 7.28
C HIS A 158 -0.96 8.33 8.15
N ILE A 159 -0.05 7.91 9.00
CA ILE A 159 0.71 8.82 9.86
C ILE A 159 1.85 9.46 9.06
N HIS A 160 1.86 10.80 9.01
CA HIS A 160 2.84 11.59 8.24
C HIS A 160 4.19 11.74 8.97
N GLN A 161 4.47 10.85 9.91
CA GLN A 161 5.73 10.80 10.64
C GLN A 161 6.28 9.38 10.59
N THR A 162 7.54 9.25 10.19
CA THR A 162 8.18 7.95 10.18
C THR A 162 8.37 7.42 11.61
N SER A 163 7.98 6.19 11.83
CA SER A 163 8.25 5.46 13.08
C SER A 163 9.60 4.74 13.07
N GLY A 164 10.29 4.71 11.91
CA GLY A 164 11.37 3.78 11.68
C GLY A 164 10.88 2.32 11.59
N LEU A 165 11.81 1.39 11.44
CA LEU A 165 11.49 -0.04 11.51
C LEU A 165 11.26 -0.43 12.97
N GLN A 166 10.11 -1.04 13.21
CA GLN A 166 9.74 -1.60 14.52
C GLN A 166 9.49 -3.09 14.38
N ARG A 167 9.80 -3.86 15.42
CA ARG A 167 9.52 -5.28 15.48
C ARG A 167 8.36 -5.54 16.42
N GLU A 168 7.37 -6.26 15.96
CA GLU A 168 6.22 -6.68 16.74
C GLU A 168 6.14 -8.22 16.72
N GLY A 169 6.29 -8.84 17.88
CA GLY A 169 6.36 -10.30 18.02
C GLY A 169 7.79 -10.85 17.96
N ASP A 170 7.87 -12.18 17.87
CA ASP A 170 9.14 -12.96 17.88
C ASP A 170 9.90 -12.86 16.57
#